data_37f4439e842688ef3e926151e61b77f3
#
_entry.id   37f4439e842688ef3e926151e61b77f3
#
_cell.length_a   1.000
_cell.length_b   1.000
_cell.length_c   1.000
_cell.angle_alpha   90.00
_cell.angle_beta   90.00
_cell.angle_gamma   90.00
#
_symmetry.space_group_name_H-M   'P 1'
#
loop_
_entity.id
_entity.type
_entity.pdbx_description
1 polymer ?
#
loop_
_entity_poly.entity_id
_entity_poly.type
_entity_poly.pdbx_seq_one_letter_code
_entity_poly.pdbx_strand_id
1 'polypeptide(L)'
;MFKTFVIVSSVALVGVATVVAEARPPMDHTKEQIAVEKEAVEMVAQVEEVARDVGYHAGRLADLTRNFGVSRWTHDHHLDDIKALVNDGLRPALKRLTDVQAQLPEWKQESVDRMVADAMRLSEDASSAYIAKAGGTGLPLAMNDEYQRFISGVVAHAAALVKTSDAAHSYAEAHLKASEAGLSVPTTRPTS
;
A
#
# COMPACT_ATOMS: atom_id res chain seq x y z
N MET A 1 38.61 20.56 -52.73
CA MET A 1 39.06 20.12 -51.39
C MET A 1 38.00 19.18 -50.83
N PHE A 2 38.16 17.89 -51.07
CA PHE A 2 37.28 16.86 -50.56
C PHE A 2 37.88 16.30 -49.27
N LYS A 3 37.19 16.44 -48.15
CA LYS A 3 37.56 15.81 -46.88
C LYS A 3 36.87 14.43 -46.79
N THR A 4 37.70 13.39 -46.89
CA THR A 4 37.34 11.98 -46.73
C THR A 4 37.02 11.73 -45.26
N PHE A 5 35.78 11.31 -44.96
CA PHE A 5 35.37 10.85 -43.63
C PHE A 5 35.60 9.34 -43.53
N VAL A 6 36.53 8.94 -42.69
CA VAL A 6 36.77 7.52 -42.37
C VAL A 6 35.83 7.12 -41.25
N ILE A 7 34.89 6.22 -41.54
CA ILE A 7 34.01 5.58 -40.54
C ILE A 7 34.74 4.37 -39.98
N VAL A 8 35.16 4.47 -38.72
CA VAL A 8 35.70 3.34 -37.96
C VAL A 8 34.52 2.60 -37.38
N SER A 9 34.17 1.45 -37.93
CA SER A 9 33.20 0.51 -37.37
C SER A 9 33.79 -0.22 -36.17
N SER A 10 33.41 0.17 -34.97
CA SER A 10 33.72 -0.61 -33.77
C SER A 10 32.70 -1.74 -33.63
N VAL A 11 33.15 -2.96 -33.88
CA VAL A 11 32.40 -4.18 -33.58
C VAL A 11 32.38 -4.35 -32.05
N ALA A 12 31.26 -4.05 -31.42
CA ALA A 12 31.05 -4.36 -30.01
C ALA A 12 30.75 -5.85 -29.87
N LEU A 13 31.70 -6.57 -29.28
CA LEU A 13 31.54 -7.95 -28.86
C LEU A 13 30.52 -8.03 -27.74
N VAL A 14 29.28 -8.43 -28.06
CA VAL A 14 28.23 -8.67 -27.06
C VAL A 14 28.59 -9.96 -26.32
N GLY A 15 29.22 -9.81 -25.15
CA GLY A 15 29.40 -10.89 -24.22
C GLY A 15 28.05 -11.32 -23.68
N VAL A 16 27.55 -12.48 -24.09
CA VAL A 16 26.39 -13.14 -23.46
C VAL A 16 26.86 -13.59 -22.08
N ALA A 17 26.61 -12.75 -21.08
CA ALA A 17 26.66 -13.17 -19.69
C ALA A 17 25.50 -14.15 -19.46
N THR A 18 25.80 -15.44 -19.48
CA THR A 18 24.93 -16.48 -18.95
C THR A 18 24.74 -16.16 -17.45
N VAL A 19 23.62 -15.51 -17.11
CA VAL A 19 23.16 -15.43 -15.73
C VAL A 19 22.76 -16.87 -15.36
N VAL A 20 23.69 -17.58 -14.75
CA VAL A 20 23.40 -18.81 -14.03
C VAL A 20 22.48 -18.34 -12.89
N ALA A 21 21.19 -18.62 -13.03
CA ALA A 21 20.26 -18.47 -11.92
C ALA A 21 20.75 -19.47 -10.85
N GLU A 22 21.56 -18.98 -9.92
CA GLU A 22 21.88 -19.73 -8.71
C GLU A 22 20.54 -20.03 -8.06
N ALA A 23 20.13 -21.31 -8.13
CA ALA A 23 19.02 -21.80 -7.34
C ALA A 23 19.34 -21.47 -5.88
N ARG A 24 18.67 -20.43 -5.34
CA ARG A 24 18.77 -20.12 -3.91
C ARG A 24 18.52 -21.41 -3.15
N PRO A 25 19.42 -21.81 -2.25
CA PRO A 25 19.19 -22.98 -1.41
C PRO A 25 17.84 -22.80 -0.71
N PRO A 26 17.10 -23.91 -0.44
CA PRO A 26 15.85 -23.82 0.32
C PRO A 26 16.15 -23.03 1.58
N MET A 27 15.35 -21.96 1.81
CA MET A 27 15.53 -21.08 2.96
C MET A 27 15.42 -21.95 4.21
N ASP A 28 16.54 -22.18 4.88
CA ASP A 28 16.57 -22.77 6.20
C ASP A 28 15.83 -21.79 7.11
N HIS A 29 14.62 -22.16 7.60
CA HIS A 29 13.79 -21.32 8.46
C HIS A 29 14.50 -21.16 9.80
N THR A 30 15.49 -20.28 9.83
CA THR A 30 16.20 -19.91 11.04
C THR A 30 15.23 -19.20 11.99
N LYS A 31 15.50 -19.30 13.29
CA LYS A 31 14.68 -18.60 14.31
C LYS A 31 14.55 -17.09 14.00
N GLU A 32 15.55 -16.51 13.36
CA GLU A 32 15.59 -15.11 12.96
C GLU A 32 14.58 -14.81 11.83
N GLN A 33 14.46 -15.67 10.82
CA GLN A 33 13.46 -15.53 9.77
C GLN A 33 12.03 -15.65 10.30
N ILE A 34 11.78 -16.58 11.20
CA ILE A 34 10.48 -16.72 11.86
C ILE A 34 10.13 -15.45 12.65
N ALA A 35 11.11 -14.83 13.33
CA ALA A 35 10.89 -13.59 14.05
C ALA A 35 10.52 -12.43 13.11
N VAL A 36 11.24 -12.26 11.98
CA VAL A 36 10.93 -11.26 10.96
C VAL A 36 9.54 -11.49 10.34
N GLU A 37 9.17 -12.73 10.08
CA GLU A 37 7.85 -13.06 9.54
C GLU A 37 6.72 -12.73 10.53
N LYS A 38 6.91 -13.03 11.82
CA LYS A 38 5.94 -12.66 12.87
C LYS A 38 5.78 -11.14 12.98
N GLU A 39 6.88 -10.41 12.99
CA GLU A 39 6.84 -8.95 13.00
C GLU A 39 6.10 -8.38 11.76
N ALA A 40 6.34 -8.95 10.59
CA ALA A 40 5.65 -8.54 9.37
C ALA A 40 4.13 -8.80 9.45
N VAL A 41 3.70 -9.93 10.03
CA VAL A 41 2.27 -10.24 10.24
C VAL A 41 1.62 -9.22 11.16
N GLU A 42 2.26 -8.86 12.28
CA GLU A 42 1.74 -7.85 13.19
C GLU A 42 1.60 -6.47 12.52
N MET A 43 2.61 -6.08 11.71
CA MET A 43 2.54 -4.82 10.96
C MET A 43 1.42 -4.83 9.91
N VAL A 44 1.19 -5.94 9.21
CA VAL A 44 0.09 -6.07 8.24
C VAL A 44 -1.25 -5.96 8.96
N ALA A 45 -1.41 -6.59 10.13
CA ALA A 45 -2.62 -6.46 10.94
C ALA A 45 -2.85 -4.99 11.40
N GLN A 46 -1.79 -4.30 11.78
CA GLN A 46 -1.87 -2.87 12.12
C GLN A 46 -2.29 -2.01 10.92
N VAL A 47 -1.74 -2.28 9.72
CA VAL A 47 -2.15 -1.59 8.48
C VAL A 47 -3.65 -1.82 8.21
N GLU A 48 -4.13 -3.05 8.38
CA GLU A 48 -5.53 -3.40 8.19
C GLU A 48 -6.46 -2.67 9.15
N GLU A 49 -6.13 -2.64 10.44
CA GLU A 49 -6.89 -1.95 11.48
C GLU A 49 -7.01 -0.45 11.17
N VAL A 50 -5.88 0.21 10.92
CA VAL A 50 -5.85 1.64 10.59
C VAL A 50 -6.63 1.93 9.29
N ALA A 51 -6.51 1.07 8.28
CA ALA A 51 -7.25 1.23 7.03
C ALA A 51 -8.77 1.11 7.22
N ARG A 52 -9.23 0.23 8.12
CA ARG A 52 -10.66 0.14 8.50
C ARG A 52 -11.16 1.42 9.17
N ASP A 53 -10.37 1.99 10.08
CA ASP A 53 -10.71 3.23 10.76
C ASP A 53 -10.78 4.40 9.80
N VAL A 54 -9.80 4.52 8.88
CA VAL A 54 -9.85 5.50 7.79
C VAL A 54 -11.10 5.31 6.95
N GLY A 55 -11.41 4.06 6.57
CA GLY A 55 -12.62 3.72 5.82
C GLY A 55 -13.91 4.11 6.54
N TYR A 56 -13.96 3.93 7.87
CA TYR A 56 -15.09 4.38 8.68
C TYR A 56 -15.28 5.90 8.62
N HIS A 57 -14.23 6.70 8.89
CA HIS A 57 -14.32 8.15 8.85
C HIS A 57 -14.64 8.68 7.45
N ALA A 58 -14.04 8.09 6.40
CA ALA A 58 -14.31 8.45 5.01
C ALA A 58 -15.75 8.10 4.60
N GLY A 59 -16.27 6.94 5.01
CA GLY A 59 -17.66 6.55 4.81
C GLY A 59 -18.64 7.52 5.48
N ARG A 60 -18.34 7.94 6.72
CA ARG A 60 -19.12 8.99 7.41
C ARG A 60 -19.11 10.30 6.64
N LEU A 61 -17.94 10.72 6.12
CA LEU A 61 -17.86 11.91 5.27
C LEU A 61 -18.68 11.78 4.00
N ALA A 62 -18.64 10.63 3.33
CA ALA A 62 -19.42 10.39 2.12
C ALA A 62 -20.93 10.48 2.38
N ASP A 63 -21.41 10.02 3.55
CA ASP A 63 -22.79 10.17 3.97
C ASP A 63 -23.14 11.64 4.28
N LEU A 64 -22.25 12.34 4.97
CA LEU A 64 -22.44 13.74 5.33
C LEU A 64 -22.46 14.66 4.09
N THR A 65 -21.72 14.35 3.04
CA THR A 65 -21.74 15.13 1.78
C THR A 65 -23.08 15.06 1.05
N ARG A 66 -23.96 14.12 1.39
CA ARG A 66 -25.32 14.05 0.83
C ARG A 66 -26.31 14.97 1.55
N ASN A 67 -25.91 15.60 2.66
CA ASN A 67 -26.78 16.41 3.50
C ASN A 67 -26.36 17.89 3.47
N PHE A 68 -27.23 18.74 2.94
CA PHE A 68 -26.98 20.19 2.81
C PHE A 68 -26.85 20.94 4.13
N GLY A 69 -27.37 20.39 5.24
CA GLY A 69 -27.38 21.03 6.55
C GLY A 69 -26.18 20.73 7.44
N VAL A 70 -25.22 19.93 6.96
CA VAL A 70 -24.06 19.55 7.76
C VAL A 70 -23.05 20.68 7.82
N SER A 71 -22.57 20.98 9.02
CA SER A 71 -21.59 22.05 9.24
C SER A 71 -20.22 21.66 8.69
N ARG A 72 -19.46 22.65 8.21
CA ARG A 72 -18.06 22.43 7.79
C ARG A 72 -17.20 21.89 8.92
N TRP A 73 -17.48 22.26 10.16
CA TRP A 73 -16.77 21.76 11.34
C TRP A 73 -16.86 20.21 11.47
N THR A 74 -18.03 19.63 11.18
CA THR A 74 -18.20 18.17 11.22
C THR A 74 -17.31 17.48 10.17
N HIS A 75 -17.21 18.07 8.98
CA HIS A 75 -16.30 17.58 7.94
C HIS A 75 -14.82 17.73 8.33
N ASP A 76 -14.47 18.85 9.01
CA ASP A 76 -13.11 19.06 9.51
C ASP A 76 -12.70 17.98 10.49
N HIS A 77 -13.55 17.67 11.45
CA HIS A 77 -13.29 16.65 12.47
C HIS A 77 -12.92 15.29 11.83
N HIS A 78 -13.75 14.79 10.93
CA HIS A 78 -13.46 13.52 10.27
C HIS A 78 -12.25 13.57 9.34
N LEU A 79 -11.96 14.69 8.68
CA LEU A 79 -10.76 14.84 7.87
C LEU A 79 -9.50 14.89 8.74
N ASP A 80 -9.56 15.53 9.90
CA ASP A 80 -8.45 15.58 10.85
C ASP A 80 -8.18 14.18 11.44
N ASP A 81 -9.23 13.39 11.74
CA ASP A 81 -9.10 12.00 12.17
C ASP A 81 -8.43 11.14 11.06
N ILE A 82 -8.88 11.26 9.81
CA ILE A 82 -8.24 10.56 8.67
C ILE A 82 -6.77 10.95 8.57
N LYS A 83 -6.45 12.23 8.68
CA LYS A 83 -5.07 12.73 8.60
C LYS A 83 -4.22 12.17 9.74
N ALA A 84 -4.73 12.13 10.96
CA ALA A 84 -4.03 11.55 12.10
C ALA A 84 -3.78 10.05 11.89
N LEU A 85 -4.81 9.29 11.51
CA LEU A 85 -4.70 7.86 11.22
C LEU A 85 -3.67 7.56 10.12
N VAL A 86 -3.64 8.36 9.05
CA VAL A 86 -2.67 8.20 7.96
C VAL A 86 -1.25 8.52 8.43
N ASN A 87 -1.05 9.63 9.15
CA ASN A 87 0.29 10.09 9.52
C ASN A 87 0.88 9.30 10.70
N ASP A 88 0.07 9.01 11.72
CA ASP A 88 0.53 8.47 12.99
C ASP A 88 0.33 6.95 13.08
N GLY A 89 -0.55 6.39 12.25
CA GLY A 89 -0.83 4.95 12.18
C GLY A 89 -0.28 4.30 10.91
N LEU A 90 -0.85 4.65 9.75
CA LEU A 90 -0.60 3.95 8.49
C LEU A 90 0.85 4.12 8.00
N ARG A 91 1.35 5.35 7.96
CA ARG A 91 2.70 5.66 7.45
C ARG A 91 3.81 4.98 8.25
N PRO A 92 3.83 5.01 9.61
CA PRO A 92 4.84 4.30 10.39
C PRO A 92 4.78 2.79 10.21
N ALA A 93 3.58 2.19 10.17
CA ALA A 93 3.40 0.75 9.97
C ALA A 93 3.95 0.30 8.60
N LEU A 94 3.58 1.02 7.53
CA LEU A 94 4.08 0.73 6.17
C LEU A 94 5.58 0.96 6.05
N LYS A 95 6.13 2.00 6.70
CA LYS A 95 7.57 2.23 6.70
C LYS A 95 8.31 1.04 7.30
N ARG A 96 7.91 0.58 8.49
CA ARG A 96 8.51 -0.59 9.14
C ARG A 96 8.39 -1.84 8.28
N LEU A 97 7.23 -2.06 7.65
CA LEU A 97 6.99 -3.18 6.74
C LEU A 97 7.92 -3.13 5.52
N THR A 98 8.13 -1.95 4.95
CA THR A 98 9.08 -1.73 3.84
C THR A 98 10.53 -1.95 4.27
N ASP A 99 10.90 -1.56 5.49
CA ASP A 99 12.26 -1.75 6.01
C ASP A 99 12.65 -3.26 6.12
N VAL A 100 11.67 -4.15 6.34
CA VAL A 100 11.89 -5.61 6.39
C VAL A 100 11.53 -6.33 5.08
N GLN A 101 10.95 -5.64 4.10
CA GLN A 101 10.41 -6.22 2.85
C GLN A 101 11.40 -7.13 2.13
N ALA A 102 12.67 -6.72 2.01
CA ALA A 102 13.70 -7.48 1.32
C ALA A 102 14.01 -8.86 1.95
N GLN A 103 13.62 -9.05 3.22
CA GLN A 103 13.78 -10.30 3.96
C GLN A 103 12.57 -11.22 3.85
N LEU A 104 11.47 -10.73 3.26
CA LEU A 104 10.23 -11.47 3.09
C LEU A 104 10.24 -12.28 1.79
N PRO A 105 9.48 -13.38 1.70
CA PRO A 105 9.24 -14.09 0.45
C PRO A 105 8.67 -13.17 -0.64
N GLU A 106 8.94 -13.47 -1.92
CA GLU A 106 8.58 -12.62 -3.07
C GLU A 106 7.09 -12.24 -3.11
N TRP A 107 6.18 -13.17 -2.85
CA TRP A 107 4.74 -12.89 -2.80
C TRP A 107 4.34 -11.91 -1.68
N LYS A 108 5.06 -11.91 -0.53
CA LYS A 108 4.87 -10.92 0.54
C LYS A 108 5.39 -9.54 0.10
N GLN A 109 6.52 -9.49 -0.61
CA GLN A 109 7.04 -8.25 -1.16
C GLN A 109 6.04 -7.58 -2.11
N GLU A 110 5.41 -8.34 -3.02
CA GLU A 110 4.35 -7.81 -3.90
C GLU A 110 3.13 -7.29 -3.11
N SER A 111 2.77 -7.96 -2.02
CA SER A 111 1.66 -7.51 -1.17
C SER A 111 2.00 -6.20 -0.47
N VAL A 112 3.23 -6.04 0.01
CA VAL A 112 3.72 -4.79 0.60
C VAL A 112 3.70 -3.66 -0.44
N ASP A 113 4.19 -3.90 -1.66
CA ASP A 113 4.18 -2.91 -2.74
C ASP A 113 2.77 -2.42 -3.06
N ARG A 114 1.78 -3.33 -3.09
CA ARG A 114 0.37 -2.99 -3.30
C ARG A 114 -0.19 -2.15 -2.15
N MET A 115 0.08 -2.56 -0.89
CA MET A 115 -0.36 -1.80 0.29
C MET A 115 0.23 -0.38 0.29
N VAL A 116 1.50 -0.23 -0.06
CA VAL A 116 2.16 1.08 -0.18
C VAL A 116 1.49 1.92 -1.28
N ALA A 117 1.23 1.33 -2.46
CA ALA A 117 0.58 2.05 -3.56
C ALA A 117 -0.84 2.52 -3.20
N ASP A 118 -1.65 1.67 -2.57
CA ASP A 118 -3.00 2.03 -2.14
C ASP A 118 -3.00 3.09 -1.03
N ALA A 119 -2.06 3.01 -0.08
CA ALA A 119 -1.89 4.01 0.97
C ALA A 119 -1.42 5.37 0.44
N MET A 120 -0.57 5.39 -0.58
CA MET A 120 -0.17 6.63 -1.25
C MET A 120 -1.36 7.31 -1.91
N ARG A 121 -2.17 6.58 -2.69
CA ARG A 121 -3.40 7.10 -3.33
C ARG A 121 -4.41 7.59 -2.30
N LEU A 122 -4.61 6.84 -1.21
CA LEU A 122 -5.46 7.25 -0.09
C LEU A 122 -4.98 8.59 0.50
N SER A 123 -3.69 8.74 0.74
CA SER A 123 -3.09 9.96 1.29
C SER A 123 -3.22 11.15 0.33
N GLU A 124 -3.08 10.92 -0.99
CA GLU A 124 -3.27 11.93 -2.04
C GLU A 124 -4.72 12.41 -2.08
N ASP A 125 -5.68 11.48 -2.09
CA ASP A 125 -7.10 11.82 -2.11
C ASP A 125 -7.53 12.53 -0.81
N ALA A 126 -7.06 12.09 0.36
CA ALA A 126 -7.34 12.77 1.63
C ALA A 126 -6.80 14.20 1.65
N SER A 127 -5.58 14.43 1.14
CA SER A 127 -4.97 15.75 1.03
C SER A 127 -5.74 16.64 0.03
N SER A 128 -6.16 16.07 -1.09
CA SER A 128 -6.93 16.75 -2.14
C SER A 128 -8.33 17.10 -1.64
N ALA A 129 -8.98 16.25 -0.85
CA ALA A 129 -10.25 16.55 -0.21
C ALA A 129 -10.13 17.76 0.74
N TYR A 130 -9.03 17.84 1.48
CA TYR A 130 -8.78 18.97 2.37
C TYR A 130 -8.65 20.28 1.60
N ILE A 131 -7.93 20.26 0.48
CA ILE A 131 -7.74 21.41 -0.41
C ILE A 131 -9.08 21.81 -1.08
N ALA A 132 -9.81 20.84 -1.64
CA ALA A 132 -11.10 21.08 -2.29
C ALA A 132 -12.13 21.68 -1.32
N LYS A 133 -12.13 21.21 -0.06
CA LYS A 133 -12.96 21.79 0.99
C LYS A 133 -12.60 23.25 1.28
N ALA A 134 -11.31 23.57 1.35
CA ALA A 134 -10.83 24.92 1.63
C ALA A 134 -11.13 25.90 0.47
N GLY A 135 -11.01 25.42 -0.79
CA GLY A 135 -11.24 26.21 -1.99
C GLY A 135 -12.71 26.50 -2.31
N GLY A 136 -13.64 25.79 -1.70
CA GLY A 136 -15.08 25.96 -1.91
C GLY A 136 -15.62 27.25 -1.29
N THR A 137 -15.72 28.31 -2.10
CA THR A 137 -16.20 29.65 -1.70
C THR A 137 -17.72 29.65 -1.44
N GLY A 138 -18.12 29.38 -0.20
CA GLY A 138 -19.49 29.62 0.26
C GLY A 138 -20.54 28.59 -0.13
N LEU A 139 -20.27 27.65 -1.04
CA LEU A 139 -21.18 26.57 -1.39
C LEU A 139 -21.19 25.47 -0.32
N PRO A 140 -22.35 24.83 -0.07
CA PRO A 140 -22.41 23.62 0.74
C PRO A 140 -21.48 22.54 0.17
N LEU A 141 -20.79 21.76 1.02
CA LEU A 141 -19.91 20.68 0.57
C LEU A 141 -20.67 19.58 -0.18
N ALA A 142 -21.97 19.48 0.04
CA ALA A 142 -22.88 18.63 -0.74
C ALA A 142 -23.01 19.04 -2.21
N MET A 143 -22.56 20.24 -2.59
CA MET A 143 -22.54 20.74 -3.98
C MET A 143 -21.10 20.85 -4.54
N ASN A 144 -20.11 20.36 -3.80
CA ASN A 144 -18.72 20.37 -4.22
C ASN A 144 -18.34 18.99 -4.79
N ASP A 145 -18.53 18.79 -6.10
CA ASP A 145 -18.27 17.52 -6.77
C ASP A 145 -16.81 17.06 -6.66
N GLU A 146 -15.88 18.02 -6.62
CA GLU A 146 -14.46 17.72 -6.47
C GLU A 146 -14.18 17.15 -5.08
N TYR A 147 -14.71 17.77 -4.03
CA TYR A 147 -14.63 17.27 -2.67
C TYR A 147 -15.23 15.86 -2.55
N GLN A 148 -16.45 15.66 -3.10
CA GLN A 148 -17.12 14.36 -3.07
C GLN A 148 -16.33 13.27 -3.79
N ARG A 149 -15.73 13.61 -4.93
CA ARG A 149 -14.87 12.68 -5.69
C ARG A 149 -13.68 12.21 -4.85
N PHE A 150 -12.98 13.13 -4.18
CA PHE A 150 -11.84 12.77 -3.36
C PHE A 150 -12.24 11.95 -2.13
N ILE A 151 -13.34 12.28 -1.46
CA ILE A 151 -13.86 11.45 -0.35
C ILE A 151 -14.20 10.04 -0.85
N SER A 152 -14.82 9.91 -2.02
CA SER A 152 -15.11 8.60 -2.63
C SER A 152 -13.82 7.83 -2.95
N GLY A 153 -12.76 8.52 -3.37
CA GLY A 153 -11.43 7.95 -3.59
C GLY A 153 -10.83 7.43 -2.28
N VAL A 154 -10.89 8.20 -1.20
CA VAL A 154 -10.42 7.75 0.13
C VAL A 154 -11.15 6.47 0.57
N VAL A 155 -12.50 6.41 0.41
CA VAL A 155 -13.29 5.21 0.72
C VAL A 155 -12.82 4.01 -0.11
N ALA A 156 -12.64 4.19 -1.40
CA ALA A 156 -12.23 3.12 -2.32
C ALA A 156 -10.82 2.59 -1.99
N HIS A 157 -9.86 3.49 -1.75
CA HIS A 157 -8.48 3.10 -1.44
C HIS A 157 -8.34 2.51 -0.05
N ALA A 158 -9.10 2.97 0.95
CA ALA A 158 -9.16 2.34 2.26
C ALA A 158 -9.71 0.90 2.16
N ALA A 159 -10.77 0.68 1.39
CA ALA A 159 -11.33 -0.66 1.16
C ALA A 159 -10.35 -1.58 0.40
N ALA A 160 -9.63 -1.05 -0.59
CA ALA A 160 -8.60 -1.81 -1.32
C ALA A 160 -7.46 -2.20 -0.38
N LEU A 161 -7.01 -1.28 0.47
CA LEU A 161 -5.96 -1.53 1.46
C LEU A 161 -6.37 -2.59 2.48
N VAL A 162 -7.59 -2.51 3.03
CA VAL A 162 -8.15 -3.56 3.91
C VAL A 162 -8.15 -4.92 3.21
N LYS A 163 -8.63 -4.99 1.97
CA LYS A 163 -8.68 -6.24 1.20
C LYS A 163 -7.28 -6.82 0.99
N THR A 164 -6.30 -5.99 0.65
CA THR A 164 -4.92 -6.42 0.38
C THR A 164 -4.25 -6.89 1.67
N SER A 165 -4.42 -6.16 2.78
CA SER A 165 -3.84 -6.52 4.08
C SER A 165 -4.48 -7.76 4.69
N ASP A 166 -5.81 -7.91 4.64
CA ASP A 166 -6.53 -9.09 5.10
C ASP A 166 -6.07 -10.37 4.37
N ALA A 167 -5.96 -10.29 3.03
CA ALA A 167 -5.45 -11.40 2.24
C ALA A 167 -4.00 -11.77 2.58
N ALA A 168 -3.14 -10.75 2.77
CA ALA A 168 -1.74 -10.95 3.15
C ALA A 168 -1.63 -11.53 4.58
N HIS A 169 -2.43 -11.04 5.52
CA HIS A 169 -2.48 -11.50 6.89
C HIS A 169 -2.91 -12.96 6.98
N SER A 170 -4.06 -13.31 6.37
CA SER A 170 -4.62 -14.67 6.37
C SER A 170 -3.64 -15.69 5.77
N TYR A 171 -2.98 -15.33 4.67
CA TYR A 171 -1.99 -16.21 4.06
C TYR A 171 -0.73 -16.35 4.91
N ALA A 172 -0.25 -15.27 5.51
CA ALA A 172 0.93 -15.27 6.36
C ALA A 172 0.72 -16.11 7.63
N GLU A 173 -0.45 -16.00 8.26
CA GLU A 173 -0.81 -16.86 9.40
C GLU A 173 -0.85 -18.35 9.02
N ALA A 174 -1.47 -18.70 7.88
CA ALA A 174 -1.51 -20.06 7.41
C ALA A 174 -0.10 -20.62 7.15
N HIS A 175 0.78 -19.79 6.58
CA HIS A 175 2.18 -20.13 6.32
C HIS A 175 2.96 -20.37 7.62
N LEU A 176 2.82 -19.47 8.61
CA LEU A 176 3.46 -19.64 9.92
C LEU A 176 3.02 -20.92 10.63
N LYS A 177 1.71 -21.18 10.68
CA LYS A 177 1.16 -22.40 11.29
C LYS A 177 1.69 -23.68 10.62
N ALA A 178 1.79 -23.70 9.29
CA ALA A 178 2.33 -24.84 8.56
C ALA A 178 3.84 -25.01 8.79
N SER A 179 4.59 -23.92 8.85
CA SER A 179 6.03 -23.91 9.15
C SER A 179 6.31 -24.42 10.57
N GLU A 180 5.52 -23.99 11.57
CA GLU A 180 5.61 -24.47 12.95
C GLU A 180 5.26 -25.95 13.07
N ALA A 181 4.35 -26.45 12.23
CA ALA A 181 3.98 -27.88 12.17
C ALA A 181 4.99 -28.75 11.39
N GLY A 182 6.06 -28.18 10.85
CA GLY A 182 7.06 -28.89 10.03
C GLY A 182 6.51 -29.36 8.68
N LEU A 183 5.39 -28.78 8.21
CA LEU A 183 4.79 -29.08 6.92
C LEU A 183 5.40 -28.19 5.83
N SER A 184 5.78 -28.80 4.70
CA SER A 184 6.18 -28.03 3.52
C SER A 184 4.97 -27.29 2.95
N VAL A 185 4.99 -25.96 3.00
CA VAL A 185 3.91 -25.15 2.45
C VAL A 185 4.07 -25.06 0.93
N PRO A 186 2.99 -25.29 0.15
CA PRO A 186 3.04 -25.07 -1.28
C PRO A 186 3.31 -23.60 -1.58
N THR A 187 4.31 -23.31 -2.37
CA THR A 187 4.66 -21.94 -2.85
C THR A 187 3.67 -21.40 -3.90
N THR A 188 2.49 -21.99 -4.03
CA THR A 188 1.47 -21.56 -4.97
C THR A 188 0.79 -20.29 -4.51
N ARG A 189 0.94 -19.26 -5.32
CA ARG A 189 0.35 -17.92 -5.23
C ARG A 189 -1.18 -18.03 -5.09
N PRO A 190 -1.82 -17.35 -4.11
CA PRO A 190 -3.27 -17.22 -4.14
C PRO A 190 -3.66 -16.43 -5.40
N THR A 191 -4.38 -17.08 -6.30
CA THR A 191 -5.01 -16.42 -7.45
C THR A 191 -6.21 -15.63 -6.93
N SER A 192 -6.07 -14.31 -6.86
CA SER A 192 -7.17 -13.36 -6.59
C SER A 192 -7.92 -13.01 -7.85
#